data_7a289decb8cdfb94fe901d5e6a2554ca
#
_entry.id   7a289decb8cdfb94fe901d5e6a2554ca
#
_cell.length_a   1.000
_cell.length_b   1.000
_cell.length_c   1.000
_cell.angle_alpha   90.00
_cell.angle_beta   90.00
_cell.angle_gamma   90.00
#
_symmetry.space_group_name_H-M   'P 1'
#
loop_
_entity.id
_entity.type
_entity.pdbx_description
1 polymer ?
#
loop_
_entity_poly.entity_id
_entity_poly.type
_entity_poly.pdbx_seq_one_letter_code
_entity_poly.pdbx_strand_id
1 'polypeptide(L)'
;MTTGLQTLDTDACLTLLRGAAVGRIAWAGDDGTASVLPVNFVMDGTAVVFATAPGAKMDAVQAGRPLTFEADDLEPALRTAWSVIVTGPAEVVTDPAETERLTSLPLAPWVPSPKPFFVRLTPEKITGRRIPLHPGGVTTEHIDPGDEPG
;
A
#
# COMPACT_ATOMS: atom_id res chain seq x y z
N MET A 1 5.31 25.94 -13.27
CA MET A 1 5.94 24.63 -13.43
C MET A 1 6.27 24.07 -12.06
N THR A 2 5.57 23.05 -11.68
CA THR A 2 5.77 22.44 -10.37
C THR A 2 6.87 21.40 -10.46
N THR A 3 7.99 21.69 -9.85
CA THR A 3 9.04 20.72 -9.58
C THR A 3 8.76 19.93 -8.32
N GLY A 4 7.54 20.03 -7.81
CA GLY A 4 7.17 19.44 -6.56
C GLY A 4 6.32 18.19 -6.72
N LEU A 5 5.60 17.91 -5.68
CA LEU A 5 4.73 16.76 -5.56
C LEU A 5 3.63 16.80 -6.62
N GLN A 6 3.49 15.71 -7.36
CA GLN A 6 2.46 15.57 -8.38
C GLN A 6 1.32 14.69 -7.85
N THR A 7 0.09 15.10 -8.13
CA THR A 7 -1.09 14.29 -7.86
C THR A 7 -1.23 13.22 -8.94
N LEU A 8 -1.50 12.00 -8.53
CA LEU A 8 -1.74 10.87 -9.43
C LEU A 8 -3.24 10.68 -9.63
N ASP A 9 -3.65 10.36 -10.85
CA ASP A 9 -5.03 9.92 -11.09
C ASP A 9 -5.25 8.48 -10.63
N THR A 10 -6.50 8.05 -10.63
CA THR A 10 -6.87 6.72 -10.15
C THR A 10 -6.17 5.60 -10.91
N ASP A 11 -6.09 5.69 -12.22
CA ASP A 11 -5.45 4.66 -13.04
C ASP A 11 -3.95 4.53 -12.75
N ALA A 12 -3.28 5.66 -12.56
CA ALA A 12 -1.87 5.67 -12.17
C ALA A 12 -1.67 5.05 -10.79
N CYS A 13 -2.55 5.37 -9.84
CA CYS A 13 -2.53 4.75 -8.51
C CYS A 13 -2.67 3.23 -8.59
N LEU A 14 -3.64 2.75 -9.34
CA LEU A 14 -3.89 1.30 -9.48
C LEU A 14 -2.70 0.59 -10.16
N THR A 15 -2.09 1.22 -11.13
CA THR A 15 -0.90 0.67 -11.80
C THR A 15 0.25 0.50 -10.83
N LEU A 16 0.49 1.50 -9.98
CA LEU A 16 1.53 1.43 -8.96
C LEU A 16 1.25 0.36 -7.92
N LEU A 17 0.00 0.25 -7.47
CA LEU A 17 -0.39 -0.77 -6.50
C LEU A 17 -0.20 -2.18 -7.04
N ARG A 18 -0.46 -2.43 -8.33
CA ARG A 18 -0.27 -3.75 -8.94
C ARG A 18 1.18 -4.20 -8.94
N GLY A 19 2.11 -3.27 -8.94
CA GLY A 19 3.55 -3.56 -8.90
C GLY A 19 4.13 -3.65 -7.51
N ALA A 20 3.36 -3.38 -6.46
CA ALA A 20 3.83 -3.40 -5.09
C ALA A 20 3.42 -4.72 -4.40
N ALA A 21 4.18 -5.12 -3.39
CA ALA A 21 3.94 -6.36 -2.65
C ALA A 21 3.63 -6.14 -1.18
N VAL A 22 3.99 -4.98 -0.64
CA VAL A 22 3.83 -4.65 0.76
C VAL A 22 3.14 -3.30 0.88
N GLY A 23 2.17 -3.23 1.74
CA GLY A 23 1.51 -2.01 2.15
C GLY A 23 1.32 -2.00 3.66
N ARG A 24 0.58 -1.03 4.13
CA ARG A 24 0.25 -0.88 5.55
C ARG A 24 -1.24 -0.71 5.70
N ILE A 25 -1.79 -1.35 6.72
CA ILE A 25 -3.17 -1.16 7.15
C ILE A 25 -3.15 -0.32 8.42
N ALA A 26 -3.98 0.68 8.46
CA ALA A 26 -4.16 1.53 9.63
C ALA A 26 -5.63 1.57 10.04
N TRP A 27 -5.87 1.57 11.34
CA TRP A 27 -7.22 1.75 11.90
C TRP A 27 -7.14 2.47 13.23
N ALA A 28 -8.22 3.14 13.59
CA ALA A 28 -8.34 3.83 14.87
C ALA A 28 -8.79 2.85 15.96
N GLY A 29 -8.11 2.87 17.09
CA GLY A 29 -8.52 2.16 18.29
C GLY A 29 -9.52 2.95 19.13
N ASP A 30 -10.08 2.29 20.15
CA ASP A 30 -11.05 2.90 21.07
C ASP A 30 -10.45 4.04 21.90
N ASP A 31 -9.15 4.00 22.12
CA ASP A 31 -8.41 5.00 22.88
C ASP A 31 -7.98 6.22 22.05
N GLY A 32 -8.37 6.26 20.77
CA GLY A 32 -8.00 7.34 19.87
C GLY A 32 -6.62 7.21 19.25
N THR A 33 -5.85 6.18 19.60
CA THR A 33 -4.57 5.92 18.94
C THR A 33 -4.77 5.13 17.64
N ALA A 34 -3.87 5.29 16.69
CA ALA A 34 -3.89 4.53 15.46
C ALA A 34 -2.99 3.30 15.56
N SER A 35 -3.49 2.18 15.09
CA SER A 35 -2.68 0.99 14.85
C SER A 35 -2.26 0.97 13.40
N VAL A 36 -1.00 0.61 13.14
CA VAL A 36 -0.44 0.51 11.79
C VAL A 36 0.36 -0.78 11.69
N LEU A 37 0.02 -1.61 10.71
CA LEU A 37 0.73 -2.87 10.49
C LEU A 37 1.07 -3.06 9.02
N PRO A 38 2.28 -3.54 8.70
CA PRO A 38 2.61 -3.95 7.34
C PRO A 38 1.83 -5.22 6.95
N VAL A 39 1.44 -5.28 5.70
CA VAL A 39 0.77 -6.45 5.13
C VAL A 39 1.31 -6.74 3.73
N ASN A 40 1.43 -8.02 3.40
CA ASN A 40 1.55 -8.42 2.01
C ASN A 40 0.15 -8.34 1.38
N PHE A 41 0.08 -7.84 0.18
CA PHE A 41 -1.20 -7.66 -0.49
C PHE A 41 -1.11 -7.98 -1.97
N VAL A 42 -2.25 -8.14 -2.57
CA VAL A 42 -2.42 -8.27 -4.01
C VAL A 42 -3.65 -7.47 -4.43
N MET A 43 -3.65 -6.98 -5.65
CA MET A 43 -4.83 -6.33 -6.21
C MET A 43 -5.72 -7.38 -6.86
N ASP A 44 -7.00 -7.30 -6.56
CA ASP A 44 -8.07 -8.05 -7.22
C ASP A 44 -8.97 -7.05 -7.93
N GLY A 45 -8.71 -6.80 -9.22
CA GLY A 45 -9.30 -5.68 -9.90
C GLY A 45 -8.89 -4.37 -9.26
N THR A 46 -9.85 -3.64 -8.71
CA THR A 46 -9.60 -2.40 -7.97
C THR A 46 -9.54 -2.61 -6.46
N ALA A 47 -9.84 -3.80 -5.97
CA ALA A 47 -9.85 -4.10 -4.56
C ALA A 47 -8.45 -4.50 -4.07
N VAL A 48 -8.16 -4.13 -2.84
CA VAL A 48 -6.94 -4.56 -2.13
C VAL A 48 -7.29 -5.82 -1.35
N VAL A 49 -6.52 -6.88 -1.53
CA VAL A 49 -6.72 -8.14 -0.83
C VAL A 49 -5.46 -8.49 -0.04
N PHE A 50 -5.64 -8.82 1.21
CA PHE A 50 -4.55 -9.33 2.04
C PHE A 50 -5.04 -10.50 2.89
N ALA A 51 -4.11 -11.34 3.31
CA ALA A 51 -4.39 -12.46 4.19
C ALA A 51 -4.06 -12.09 5.63
N THR A 52 -4.85 -12.58 6.57
CA THR A 52 -4.64 -12.34 7.99
C THR A 52 -4.98 -13.58 8.81
N ALA A 53 -4.36 -13.69 9.97
CA ALA A 53 -4.75 -14.63 11.03
C ALA A 53 -5.68 -13.93 12.02
N PRO A 54 -6.40 -14.66 12.88
CA PRO A 54 -7.15 -14.05 13.97
C PRO A 54 -6.26 -13.14 14.82
N GLY A 55 -6.77 -11.96 15.19
CA GLY A 55 -6.05 -10.97 15.97
C GLY A 55 -6.70 -9.60 15.86
N ALA A 56 -6.02 -8.57 16.35
CA ALA A 56 -6.54 -7.20 16.42
C ALA A 56 -6.96 -6.65 15.06
N LYS A 57 -6.20 -6.93 14.01
CA LYS A 57 -6.49 -6.49 12.65
C LYS A 57 -7.81 -7.08 12.15
N MET A 58 -7.99 -8.40 12.32
CA MET A 58 -9.22 -9.08 11.94
C MET A 58 -10.40 -8.62 12.78
N ASP A 59 -10.19 -8.43 14.08
CA ASP A 59 -11.23 -7.92 14.98
C ASP A 59 -11.72 -6.54 14.53
N ALA A 60 -10.81 -5.66 14.13
CA ALA A 60 -11.16 -4.33 13.63
C ALA A 60 -12.03 -4.42 12.36
N VAL A 61 -11.70 -5.32 11.43
CA VAL A 61 -12.49 -5.52 10.22
C VAL A 61 -13.87 -6.06 10.55
N GLN A 62 -13.95 -7.07 11.42
CA GLN A 62 -15.23 -7.67 11.84
C GLN A 62 -16.10 -6.70 12.63
N ALA A 63 -15.50 -5.78 13.35
CA ALA A 63 -16.22 -4.71 14.05
C ALA A 63 -16.72 -3.59 13.12
N GLY A 64 -16.43 -3.68 11.81
CA GLY A 64 -16.80 -2.66 10.84
C GLY A 64 -16.01 -1.36 10.96
N ARG A 65 -14.85 -1.39 11.58
CA ARG A 65 -14.00 -0.20 11.69
C ARG A 65 -13.44 0.17 10.34
N PRO A 66 -13.42 1.47 10.00
CA PRO A 66 -12.79 1.91 8.76
C PRO A 66 -11.32 1.55 8.74
N LEU A 67 -10.87 1.00 7.62
CA LEU A 67 -9.46 0.77 7.36
C LEU A 67 -8.94 1.75 6.33
N THR A 68 -7.69 2.15 6.55
CA THR A 68 -6.91 2.87 5.55
C THR A 68 -5.76 1.97 5.13
N PHE A 69 -5.59 1.83 3.84
CA PHE A 69 -4.46 1.12 3.25
C PHE A 69 -3.50 2.13 2.62
N GLU A 70 -2.22 1.91 2.79
CA GLU A 70 -1.19 2.74 2.17
C GLU A 70 -0.11 1.84 1.57
N ALA A 71 0.35 2.17 0.38
CA ALA A 71 1.56 1.60 -0.18
C ALA A 71 2.41 2.70 -0.76
N ASP A 72 3.70 2.51 -0.74
CA ASP A 72 4.67 3.48 -1.23
C ASP A 72 5.93 2.80 -1.73
N ASP A 73 6.74 3.57 -2.43
CA ASP A 73 8.09 3.17 -2.77
C ASP A 73 8.96 4.41 -2.83
N LEU A 74 10.19 4.26 -2.37
CA LEU A 74 11.17 5.32 -2.27
C LEU A 74 12.44 4.91 -3.00
N GLU A 75 12.98 5.82 -3.81
CA GLU A 75 14.29 5.66 -4.40
C GLU A 75 15.17 6.83 -3.95
N PRO A 76 15.92 6.65 -2.85
CA PRO A 76 16.71 7.76 -2.28
C PRO A 76 17.77 8.32 -3.22
N ALA A 77 18.40 7.46 -4.01
CA ALA A 77 19.44 7.89 -4.94
C ALA A 77 18.91 8.85 -6.02
N LEU A 78 17.68 8.59 -6.47
CA LEU A 78 17.00 9.44 -7.47
C LEU A 78 16.14 10.53 -6.84
N ARG A 79 15.93 10.46 -5.54
CA ARG A 79 14.99 11.33 -4.80
C ARG A 79 13.59 11.28 -5.40
N THR A 80 13.20 10.12 -5.87
CA THR A 80 11.85 9.84 -6.36
C THR A 80 11.08 9.02 -5.34
N ALA A 81 9.78 9.18 -5.33
CA ALA A 81 8.90 8.43 -4.45
C ALA A 81 7.48 8.48 -4.99
N TRP A 82 6.68 7.53 -4.57
CA TRP A 82 5.23 7.60 -4.73
C TRP A 82 4.56 7.03 -3.48
N SER A 83 3.36 7.48 -3.21
CA SER A 83 2.49 6.90 -2.20
C SER A 83 1.06 6.88 -2.70
N VAL A 84 0.33 5.84 -2.33
CA VAL A 84 -1.09 5.67 -2.65
C VAL A 84 -1.83 5.31 -1.38
N ILE A 85 -2.96 5.98 -1.14
CA ILE A 85 -3.83 5.73 0.00
C ILE A 85 -5.18 5.27 -0.54
N VAL A 86 -5.68 4.17 0.01
CA VAL A 86 -6.99 3.62 -0.32
C VAL A 86 -7.83 3.57 0.95
N THR A 87 -9.02 4.14 0.89
CA THR A 87 -10.01 4.05 1.97
C THR A 87 -11.31 3.48 1.42
N GLY A 88 -11.98 2.71 2.24
CA GLY A 88 -13.25 2.11 1.90
C GLY A 88 -13.65 1.02 2.89
N PRO A 89 -14.79 0.38 2.65
CA PRO A 89 -15.21 -0.73 3.47
C PRO A 89 -14.30 -1.94 3.30
N ALA A 90 -14.01 -2.59 4.41
CA ALA A 90 -13.26 -3.83 4.43
C ALA A 90 -14.14 -4.96 4.97
N GLU A 91 -13.98 -6.14 4.41
CA GLU A 91 -14.71 -7.31 4.85
C GLU A 91 -13.80 -8.54 4.93
N VAL A 92 -14.08 -9.41 5.89
CA VAL A 92 -13.51 -10.75 5.89
C VAL A 92 -14.32 -11.58 4.89
N VAL A 93 -13.63 -12.19 3.94
CA VAL A 93 -14.28 -13.00 2.91
C VAL A 93 -14.65 -14.35 3.52
N THR A 94 -15.95 -14.65 3.52
CA THR A 94 -16.48 -15.87 4.12
C THR A 94 -17.07 -16.86 3.12
N ASP A 95 -17.40 -16.40 1.91
CA ASP A 95 -17.92 -17.26 0.86
C ASP A 95 -16.85 -18.27 0.43
N PRO A 96 -17.13 -19.60 0.49
CA PRO A 96 -16.13 -20.61 0.15
C PRO A 96 -15.62 -20.53 -1.29
N ALA A 97 -16.48 -20.24 -2.25
CA ALA A 97 -16.09 -20.13 -3.65
C ALA A 97 -15.17 -18.93 -3.87
N GLU A 98 -15.47 -17.82 -3.21
CA GLU A 98 -14.66 -16.60 -3.29
C GLU A 98 -13.32 -16.80 -2.58
N THR A 99 -13.32 -17.46 -1.43
CA THR A 99 -12.09 -17.81 -0.70
C THR A 99 -11.17 -18.66 -1.58
N GLU A 100 -11.74 -19.65 -2.26
CA GLU A 100 -10.97 -20.51 -3.16
C GLU A 100 -10.38 -19.70 -4.33
N ARG A 101 -11.16 -18.81 -4.91
CA ARG A 101 -10.68 -17.92 -5.98
C ARG A 101 -9.53 -17.05 -5.52
N LEU A 102 -9.63 -16.45 -4.33
CA LEU A 102 -8.58 -15.60 -3.77
C LEU A 102 -7.31 -16.40 -3.45
N THR A 103 -7.44 -17.66 -3.09
CA THR A 103 -6.29 -18.55 -2.86
C THR A 103 -5.43 -18.72 -4.11
N SER A 104 -6.03 -18.59 -5.30
CA SER A 104 -5.31 -18.71 -6.57
C SER A 104 -4.57 -17.44 -6.97
N LEU A 105 -4.81 -16.32 -6.31
CA LEU A 105 -4.10 -15.07 -6.59
C LEU A 105 -2.64 -15.14 -6.12
N PRO A 106 -1.73 -14.40 -6.76
CA PRO A 106 -0.31 -14.45 -6.44
C PRO A 106 0.02 -13.67 -5.16
N LEU A 107 -0.69 -13.95 -4.08
CA LEU A 107 -0.42 -13.43 -2.76
C LEU A 107 0.56 -14.36 -2.06
N ALA A 108 1.81 -13.92 -1.93
CA ALA A 108 2.87 -14.67 -1.29
C ALA A 108 3.20 -14.03 0.07
N PRO A 109 2.51 -14.42 1.15
CA PRO A 109 2.80 -13.86 2.46
C PRO A 109 4.20 -14.27 2.91
N TRP A 110 4.96 -13.30 3.41
CA TRP A 110 6.30 -13.56 3.93
C TRP A 110 6.27 -14.36 5.23
N VAL A 111 5.15 -14.28 5.95
CA VAL A 111 4.86 -15.15 7.09
C VAL A 111 3.66 -16.02 6.72
N PRO A 112 3.89 -17.26 6.30
CA PRO A 112 2.77 -18.12 5.90
C PRO A 112 1.92 -18.51 7.09
N SER A 113 0.61 -18.57 6.86
CA SER A 113 -0.37 -19.08 7.82
C SER A 113 -1.02 -20.31 7.22
N PRO A 114 -1.22 -21.40 8.02
CA PRO A 114 -1.83 -22.63 7.50
C PRO A 114 -3.30 -22.47 7.11
N LYS A 115 -4.01 -21.49 7.69
CA LYS A 115 -5.41 -21.19 7.39
C LYS A 115 -5.63 -19.68 7.38
N PRO A 116 -5.21 -18.99 6.31
CA PRO A 116 -5.40 -17.56 6.25
C PRO A 116 -6.86 -17.21 6.02
N PHE A 117 -7.31 -16.12 6.65
CA PHE A 117 -8.52 -15.43 6.27
C PHE A 117 -8.14 -14.33 5.29
N PHE A 118 -8.97 -14.15 4.26
CA PHE A 118 -8.78 -13.05 3.34
C PHE A 118 -9.63 -11.86 3.73
N VAL A 119 -9.06 -10.68 3.64
CA VAL A 119 -9.76 -9.41 3.80
C VAL A 119 -9.73 -8.69 2.46
N ARG A 120 -10.90 -8.21 2.05
CA ARG A 120 -11.05 -7.37 0.86
C ARG A 120 -11.38 -5.96 1.28
N LEU A 121 -10.58 -5.02 0.82
CA LEU A 121 -10.83 -3.59 0.95
C LEU A 121 -11.33 -3.08 -0.41
N THR A 122 -12.58 -2.66 -0.45
CA THR A 122 -13.20 -2.11 -1.66
C THR A 122 -13.02 -0.59 -1.65
N PRO A 123 -12.35 -0.01 -2.64
CA PRO A 123 -12.06 1.41 -2.60
C PRO A 123 -13.31 2.27 -2.76
N GLU A 124 -13.50 3.23 -1.88
CA GLU A 124 -14.38 4.38 -2.07
C GLU A 124 -13.58 5.59 -2.51
N LYS A 125 -12.33 5.69 -2.04
CA LYS A 125 -11.44 6.79 -2.37
C LYS A 125 -10.03 6.24 -2.55
N ILE A 126 -9.42 6.63 -3.65
CA ILE A 126 -8.01 6.35 -3.95
C ILE A 126 -7.34 7.68 -4.22
N THR A 127 -6.27 7.95 -3.49
CA THR A 127 -5.43 9.14 -3.71
C THR A 127 -3.98 8.73 -3.80
N GLY A 128 -3.24 9.43 -4.62
CA GLY A 128 -1.82 9.17 -4.75
C GLY A 128 -1.06 10.41 -5.14
N ARG A 129 0.23 10.37 -4.84
CA ARG A 129 1.16 11.43 -5.18
C ARG A 129 2.52 10.86 -5.52
N ARG A 130 3.25 11.62 -6.29
CA ARG A 130 4.57 11.24 -6.74
C ARG A 130 5.53 12.41 -6.65
N ILE A 131 6.75 12.12 -6.24
CA ILE A 131 7.88 13.02 -6.43
C ILE A 131 8.57 12.53 -7.71
N PRO A 132 8.47 13.27 -8.81
CA PRO A 132 9.06 12.86 -10.08
C PRO A 132 10.56 13.05 -10.08
N LEU A 133 11.22 12.40 -11.03
CA LEU A 133 12.61 12.65 -11.29
C LEU A 133 12.81 14.12 -11.64
N HIS A 134 13.85 14.71 -11.07
CA HIS A 134 14.16 16.12 -11.34
C HIS A 134 14.48 16.36 -12.82
N PRO A 135 14.11 17.52 -13.38
CA PRO A 135 14.57 17.92 -14.71
C PRO A 135 16.09 17.91 -14.76
N GLY A 136 16.64 17.24 -15.78
CA GLY A 136 18.08 17.05 -15.86
C GLY A 136 18.54 15.67 -15.44
N GLY A 137 17.58 14.81 -15.09
CA GLY A 137 17.85 13.42 -14.77
C GLY A 137 18.38 13.23 -13.36
N VAL A 138 18.99 12.07 -13.17
CA VAL A 138 19.67 11.76 -11.94
C VAL A 138 20.52 12.95 -11.59
N THR A 139 20.23 13.61 -10.50
CA THR A 139 21.22 14.47 -9.92
C THR A 139 22.37 13.59 -9.53
N THR A 140 23.21 13.37 -10.46
CA THR A 140 24.56 13.13 -10.11
C THR A 140 24.90 14.25 -9.17
N GLU A 141 25.12 13.91 -7.94
CA GLU A 141 25.94 14.79 -7.14
C GLU A 141 27.19 15.03 -7.97
N HIS A 142 27.20 16.15 -8.61
CA HIS A 142 28.41 16.59 -9.23
C HIS A 142 29.32 16.92 -8.06
N ILE A 143 30.10 15.95 -7.69
CA ILE A 143 31.23 16.19 -6.82
C ILE A 143 32.20 16.97 -7.71
N ASP A 144 32.08 18.25 -7.64
CA ASP A 144 33.07 19.13 -8.21
C ASP A 144 34.41 18.78 -7.55
N PRO A 145 35.46 18.44 -8.31
CA PRO A 145 36.75 18.14 -7.73
C PRO A 145 37.32 19.24 -6.82
N GLY A 146 36.75 20.45 -6.88
CA GLY A 146 37.08 21.53 -5.96
C GLY A 146 36.38 21.50 -4.63
N ASP A 147 35.35 20.67 -4.48
CA ASP A 147 34.54 20.55 -3.28
C ASP A 147 34.81 19.26 -2.50
N GLU A 148 35.92 18.63 -2.73
CA GLU A 148 36.32 17.54 -1.85
C GLU A 148 36.49 18.09 -0.43
N PRO A 149 35.73 17.52 0.54
CA PRO A 149 36.01 17.82 1.92
C PRO A 149 37.44 17.36 2.18
N GLY A 150 38.27 18.30 2.47
CA GLY A 150 39.63 18.03 2.91
C GLY A 150 39.66 17.17 4.15
#